data_ce5d28e4a24e55a862bccf41ffd77270
#
_entry.id   ce5d28e4a24e55a862bccf41ffd77270
#
_cell.length_a   1.000
_cell.length_b   1.000
_cell.length_c   1.000
_cell.angle_alpha   90.00
_cell.angle_beta   90.00
_cell.angle_gamma   90.00
#
_symmetry.space_group_name_H-M   'P 1'
#
loop_
_entity.id
_entity.type
_entity.pdbx_description
1 polymer ?
#
loop_
_entity_poly.entity_id
_entity_poly.type
_entity_poly.pdbx_seq_one_letter_code
_entity_poly.pdbx_strand_id
1 'polypeptide(L)'
;MKKNTNNKNSTDRILVVAYFIVLNVFKRNISTKKSKNSKAIKYSSLSSADRAKCNDLVQKALRFAVYLDPWIKRNKKGRLRVELFCLIRLALIDILVREVRQETVLKKYSDLAFSFDRTKHGKDQLRFFINLGFSELKKKSLKPLFLFENKLREALIRQHGLARVKRVEKVFSEPAYMDLNIKESVSRENYFEQLKGSSVDESHFRLSQNVSLLQLKGYHSGDWWVQSLSASLPVKLAPMSFKGKTVLDVCCAPGGKSFQLADQGAILTSIDKSENRLSLMKDNLDRLKYNLDLICTDVFDYQPKKVFDIILLDPPCTATGTIGKNPDLQFLSPLDKLAELLDIQQKMLNFVNLATMP
;
A
#
# COMPACT_ATOMS: atom_id res chain seq x y z
N MET A 1 -4.55 37.39 14.08
CA MET A 1 -5.50 36.40 14.66
C MET A 1 -6.25 35.47 13.66
N LYS A 2 -6.03 35.54 12.35
CA LYS A 2 -6.73 34.70 11.33
C LYS A 2 -6.07 33.35 11.01
N LYS A 3 -4.86 33.04 11.51
CA LYS A 3 -4.14 31.78 11.22
C LYS A 3 -4.59 30.55 12.04
N ASN A 4 -5.29 30.73 13.18
CA ASN A 4 -5.64 29.64 14.07
C ASN A 4 -6.98 28.93 13.76
N THR A 5 -7.90 29.58 13.05
CA THR A 5 -9.21 28.98 12.70
C THR A 5 -9.11 28.01 11.53
N ASN A 6 -8.22 28.26 10.57
CA ASN A 6 -8.00 27.34 9.43
C ASN A 6 -7.33 26.02 9.83
N ASN A 7 -6.46 26.01 10.85
CA ASN A 7 -5.78 24.80 11.30
C ASN A 7 -6.71 23.84 12.08
N LYS A 8 -7.71 24.35 12.79
CA LYS A 8 -8.69 23.53 13.52
C LYS A 8 -9.59 22.76 12.56
N ASN A 9 -10.09 23.42 11.50
CA ASN A 9 -10.91 22.79 10.47
C ASN A 9 -10.15 21.71 9.65
N SER A 10 -8.85 21.88 9.41
CA SER A 10 -8.04 20.91 8.66
C SER A 10 -7.83 19.60 9.43
N THR A 11 -7.50 19.69 10.73
CA THR A 11 -7.21 18.49 11.55
C THR A 11 -8.47 17.62 11.77
N ASP A 12 -9.63 18.25 11.94
CA ASP A 12 -10.90 17.54 12.07
C ASP A 12 -11.29 16.86 10.75
N ARG A 13 -11.04 17.51 9.62
CA ARG A 13 -11.26 16.91 8.29
C ARG A 13 -10.39 15.69 8.04
N ILE A 14 -9.10 15.74 8.41
CA ILE A 14 -8.17 14.60 8.30
C ILE A 14 -8.70 13.39 9.07
N LEU A 15 -9.11 13.61 10.32
CA LEU A 15 -9.63 12.55 11.18
C LEU A 15 -10.92 11.94 10.63
N VAL A 16 -11.86 12.78 10.17
CA VAL A 16 -13.13 12.33 9.54
C VAL A 16 -12.84 11.45 8.32
N VAL A 17 -11.97 11.90 7.43
CA VAL A 17 -11.59 11.15 6.23
C VAL A 17 -10.90 9.83 6.59
N ALA A 18 -9.94 9.86 7.52
CA ALA A 18 -9.25 8.66 7.99
C ALA A 18 -10.22 7.64 8.61
N TYR A 19 -11.16 8.12 9.43
CA TYR A 19 -12.20 7.29 10.04
C TYR A 19 -13.05 6.57 8.99
N PHE A 20 -13.56 7.27 7.99
CA PHE A 20 -14.38 6.64 6.95
C PHE A 20 -13.59 5.64 6.09
N ILE A 21 -12.31 5.89 5.84
CA ILE A 21 -11.45 4.92 5.14
C ILE A 21 -11.30 3.65 5.98
N VAL A 22 -10.97 3.76 7.27
CA VAL A 22 -10.83 2.61 8.17
C VAL A 22 -12.17 1.88 8.34
N LEU A 23 -13.27 2.61 8.51
CA LEU A 23 -14.61 2.03 8.61
C LEU A 23 -14.99 1.23 7.36
N ASN A 24 -14.66 1.72 6.17
CA ASN A 24 -14.94 1.01 4.93
C ASN A 24 -14.20 -0.33 4.85
N VAL A 25 -12.95 -0.41 5.35
CA VAL A 25 -12.21 -1.67 5.40
C VAL A 25 -12.92 -2.68 6.30
N PHE A 26 -13.25 -2.28 7.54
CA PHE A 26 -13.78 -3.24 8.54
C PHE A 26 -15.28 -3.50 8.44
N LYS A 27 -16.07 -2.57 7.92
CA LYS A 27 -17.53 -2.70 7.83
C LYS A 27 -18.02 -3.10 6.46
N ARG A 28 -17.34 -2.67 5.39
CA ARG A 28 -17.81 -2.81 4.00
C ARG A 28 -16.90 -3.66 3.14
N ASN A 29 -15.80 -4.16 3.67
CA ASN A 29 -14.78 -4.92 2.93
C ASN A 29 -14.25 -4.18 1.69
N ILE A 30 -14.06 -2.85 1.81
CA ILE A 30 -13.58 -1.98 0.73
C ILE A 30 -12.13 -1.59 1.00
N SER A 31 -11.23 -1.80 0.03
CA SER A 31 -9.81 -1.43 0.16
C SER A 31 -9.62 0.07 0.40
N THR A 32 -8.51 0.43 1.04
CA THR A 32 -8.13 1.83 1.27
C THR A 32 -8.01 2.61 -0.04
N LYS A 33 -7.46 1.99 -1.10
CA LYS A 33 -7.35 2.59 -2.44
C LYS A 33 -8.74 2.93 -3.01
N LYS A 34 -9.68 1.99 -2.99
CA LYS A 34 -11.04 2.20 -3.47
C LYS A 34 -11.78 3.23 -2.62
N SER A 35 -11.58 3.22 -1.30
CA SER A 35 -12.16 4.20 -0.37
C SER A 35 -11.69 5.63 -0.66
N LYS A 36 -10.40 5.84 -0.92
CA LYS A 36 -9.82 7.15 -1.24
C LYS A 36 -10.35 7.73 -2.55
N ASN A 37 -10.66 6.89 -3.52
CA ASN A 37 -11.23 7.29 -4.81
C ASN A 37 -12.73 7.58 -4.74
N SER A 38 -13.40 7.28 -3.63
CA SER A 38 -14.84 7.57 -3.44
C SER A 38 -15.07 9.07 -3.23
N LYS A 39 -15.94 9.66 -4.05
CA LYS A 39 -16.37 11.06 -3.91
C LYS A 39 -16.98 11.35 -2.52
N ALA A 40 -17.65 10.37 -1.92
CA ALA A 40 -18.29 10.51 -0.61
C ALA A 40 -17.30 10.76 0.54
N ILE A 41 -16.05 10.30 0.42
CA ILE A 41 -15.02 10.43 1.47
C ILE A 41 -14.27 11.76 1.40
N LYS A 42 -14.34 12.45 0.28
CA LYS A 42 -13.69 13.76 0.06
C LYS A 42 -12.16 13.74 0.30
N TYR A 43 -11.52 12.59 0.10
CA TYR A 43 -10.06 12.47 0.26
C TYR A 43 -9.30 13.36 -0.73
N SER A 44 -9.77 13.47 -1.96
CA SER A 44 -9.18 14.32 -3.00
C SER A 44 -9.21 15.81 -2.66
N SER A 45 -10.15 16.26 -1.81
CA SER A 45 -10.27 17.66 -1.37
C SER A 45 -9.28 18.06 -0.26
N LEU A 46 -8.50 17.10 0.27
CA LEU A 46 -7.42 17.38 1.21
C LEU A 46 -6.20 17.94 0.46
N SER A 47 -5.45 18.83 1.10
CA SER A 47 -4.12 19.25 0.62
C SER A 47 -3.16 18.06 0.55
N SER A 48 -2.08 18.18 -0.22
CA SER A 48 -1.05 17.12 -0.29
C SER A 48 -0.50 16.74 1.09
N ALA A 49 -0.21 17.75 1.93
CA ALA A 49 0.26 17.55 3.29
C ALA A 49 -0.78 16.86 4.20
N ASP A 50 -2.06 17.21 4.05
CA ASP A 50 -3.13 16.60 4.84
C ASP A 50 -3.43 15.17 4.37
N ARG A 51 -3.30 14.89 3.07
CA ARG A 51 -3.36 13.52 2.53
C ARG A 51 -2.25 12.65 3.11
N ALA A 52 -1.03 13.17 3.23
CA ALA A 52 0.07 12.44 3.85
C ALA A 52 -0.22 12.10 5.33
N LYS A 53 -0.72 13.06 6.12
CA LYS A 53 -1.12 12.84 7.52
C LYS A 53 -2.29 11.86 7.65
N CYS A 54 -3.28 11.95 6.77
CA CYS A 54 -4.40 11.01 6.71
C CYS A 54 -3.92 9.59 6.40
N ASN A 55 -3.05 9.44 5.40
CA ASN A 55 -2.47 8.16 5.04
C ASN A 55 -1.66 7.54 6.17
N ASP A 56 -0.83 8.32 6.85
CA ASP A 56 -0.04 7.88 8.01
C ASP A 56 -0.95 7.32 9.10
N LEU A 57 -2.00 8.05 9.47
CA LEU A 57 -2.97 7.61 10.49
C LEU A 57 -3.70 6.32 10.08
N VAL A 58 -4.21 6.26 8.84
CA VAL A 58 -4.91 5.07 8.30
C VAL A 58 -3.98 3.86 8.25
N GLN A 59 -2.77 4.02 7.72
CA GLN A 59 -1.79 2.94 7.61
C GLN A 59 -1.43 2.36 8.98
N LYS A 60 -1.17 3.21 9.97
CA LYS A 60 -0.86 2.79 11.34
C LYS A 60 -2.05 2.10 12.01
N ALA A 61 -3.27 2.62 11.83
CA ALA A 61 -4.48 2.03 12.40
C ALA A 61 -4.75 0.61 11.86
N LEU A 62 -4.53 0.39 10.57
CA LEU A 62 -4.68 -0.93 9.94
C LEU A 62 -3.51 -1.87 10.27
N ARG A 63 -2.28 -1.34 10.30
CA ARG A 63 -1.07 -2.11 10.61
C ARG A 63 -1.12 -2.75 12.00
N PHE A 64 -1.60 -2.04 12.98
CA PHE A 64 -1.61 -2.48 14.37
C PHE A 64 -2.98 -2.95 14.87
N ALA A 65 -3.97 -3.06 13.98
CA ALA A 65 -5.33 -3.46 14.36
C ALA A 65 -5.36 -4.82 15.07
N VAL A 66 -4.70 -5.84 14.51
CA VAL A 66 -4.70 -7.20 15.09
C VAL A 66 -4.06 -7.24 16.48
N TYR A 67 -3.07 -6.38 16.74
CA TYR A 67 -2.45 -6.25 18.06
C TYR A 67 -3.38 -5.56 19.07
N LEU A 68 -4.08 -4.49 18.64
CA LEU A 68 -4.92 -3.68 19.53
C LEU A 68 -6.30 -4.31 19.80
N ASP A 69 -6.85 -5.04 18.84
CA ASP A 69 -8.21 -5.57 18.91
C ASP A 69 -8.48 -6.49 20.12
N PRO A 70 -7.59 -7.44 20.50
CA PRO A 70 -7.78 -8.26 21.67
C PRO A 70 -7.84 -7.43 22.96
N TRP A 71 -7.01 -6.37 23.07
CA TRP A 71 -7.04 -5.47 24.21
C TRP A 71 -8.34 -4.68 24.28
N ILE A 72 -8.81 -4.13 23.14
CA ILE A 72 -10.10 -3.43 23.08
C ILE A 72 -11.25 -4.39 23.46
N LYS A 73 -11.25 -5.61 22.91
CA LYS A 73 -12.28 -6.60 23.19
C LYS A 73 -12.32 -7.04 24.65
N ARG A 74 -11.17 -7.16 25.31
CA ARG A 74 -11.07 -7.54 26.72
C ARG A 74 -11.62 -6.47 27.65
N ASN A 75 -11.39 -5.19 27.32
CA ASN A 75 -11.75 -4.05 28.15
C ASN A 75 -13.12 -3.45 27.82
N LYS A 76 -13.84 -3.97 26.82
CA LYS A 76 -15.18 -3.46 26.51
C LYS A 76 -16.20 -3.82 27.57
N LYS A 77 -17.07 -2.87 27.88
CA LYS A 77 -18.28 -3.09 28.69
C LYS A 77 -19.48 -3.16 27.72
N GLY A 78 -20.08 -4.35 27.58
CA GLY A 78 -21.20 -4.57 26.69
C GLY A 78 -20.85 -4.64 25.19
N ARG A 79 -21.85 -4.39 24.31
CA ARG A 79 -21.68 -4.45 22.85
C ARG A 79 -20.99 -3.20 22.34
N LEU A 80 -19.89 -3.35 21.64
CA LEU A 80 -19.18 -2.27 20.98
C LEU A 80 -19.51 -2.27 19.48
N ARG A 81 -20.09 -1.18 18.97
CA ARG A 81 -20.39 -1.02 17.54
C ARG A 81 -19.09 -0.87 16.74
N VAL A 82 -19.09 -1.34 15.49
CA VAL A 82 -17.89 -1.29 14.64
C VAL A 82 -17.40 0.15 14.41
N GLU A 83 -18.32 1.10 14.35
CA GLU A 83 -18.04 2.52 14.21
C GLU A 83 -17.18 3.04 15.37
N LEU A 84 -17.60 2.74 16.58
CA LEU A 84 -16.88 3.14 17.79
C LEU A 84 -15.56 2.37 17.94
N PHE A 85 -15.53 1.10 17.54
CA PHE A 85 -14.32 0.29 17.52
C PHE A 85 -13.25 0.91 16.60
N CYS A 86 -13.63 1.39 15.42
CA CYS A 86 -12.72 2.08 14.50
C CYS A 86 -12.19 3.40 15.09
N LEU A 87 -13.04 4.17 15.79
CA LEU A 87 -12.61 5.40 16.46
C LEU A 87 -11.62 5.11 17.59
N ILE A 88 -11.86 4.07 18.39
CA ILE A 88 -10.95 3.65 19.47
C ILE A 88 -9.59 3.26 18.90
N ARG A 89 -9.54 2.48 17.81
CA ARG A 89 -8.25 2.15 17.15
C ARG A 89 -7.48 3.41 16.74
N LEU A 90 -8.13 4.35 16.07
CA LEU A 90 -7.50 5.60 15.65
C LEU A 90 -7.00 6.42 16.85
N ALA A 91 -7.79 6.51 17.92
CA ALA A 91 -7.40 7.21 19.14
C ALA A 91 -6.19 6.55 19.82
N LEU A 92 -6.16 5.22 19.91
CA LEU A 92 -5.02 4.47 20.45
C LEU A 92 -3.75 4.66 19.59
N ILE A 93 -3.87 4.73 18.29
CA ILE A 93 -2.74 5.02 17.39
C ILE A 93 -2.20 6.43 17.64
N ASP A 94 -3.07 7.43 17.78
CA ASP A 94 -2.63 8.78 18.12
C ASP A 94 -1.88 8.82 19.46
N ILE A 95 -2.30 8.03 20.45
CA ILE A 95 -1.64 7.98 21.77
C ILE A 95 -0.31 7.20 21.71
N LEU A 96 -0.32 5.99 21.14
CA LEU A 96 0.77 5.02 21.29
C LEU A 96 1.88 5.20 20.25
N VAL A 97 1.52 5.62 19.05
CA VAL A 97 2.43 5.62 17.90
C VAL A 97 2.75 7.03 17.41
N ARG A 98 1.78 7.93 17.48
CA ARG A 98 1.95 9.33 17.07
C ARG A 98 2.21 10.28 18.25
N GLU A 99 2.16 9.76 19.46
CA GLU A 99 2.47 10.44 20.72
C GLU A 99 1.69 11.74 20.95
N VAL A 100 0.45 11.79 20.46
CA VAL A 100 -0.44 12.93 20.65
C VAL A 100 -0.85 13.03 22.12
N ARG A 101 -0.88 14.24 22.68
CA ARG A 101 -1.27 14.48 24.07
C ARG A 101 -2.70 14.00 24.33
N GLN A 102 -2.93 13.37 25.49
CA GLN A 102 -4.22 12.78 25.89
C GLN A 102 -5.39 13.76 25.76
N GLU A 103 -5.24 14.98 26.24
CA GLU A 103 -6.28 16.01 26.17
C GLU A 103 -6.70 16.34 24.73
N THR A 104 -5.71 16.39 23.83
CA THR A 104 -5.94 16.63 22.41
C THR A 104 -6.73 15.48 21.77
N VAL A 105 -6.37 14.22 22.13
CA VAL A 105 -7.08 13.03 21.64
C VAL A 105 -8.50 13.02 22.20
N LEU A 106 -8.67 13.20 23.52
CA LEU A 106 -10.00 13.26 24.16
C LEU A 106 -10.92 14.27 23.48
N LYS A 107 -10.43 15.49 23.22
CA LYS A 107 -11.22 16.54 22.58
C LYS A 107 -11.65 16.14 21.16
N LYS A 108 -10.67 15.84 20.28
CA LYS A 108 -10.90 15.54 18.86
C LYS A 108 -11.85 14.36 18.66
N TYR A 109 -11.58 13.26 19.37
CA TYR A 109 -12.32 12.02 19.17
C TYR A 109 -13.69 12.03 19.83
N SER A 110 -13.87 12.76 20.96
CA SER A 110 -15.17 12.92 21.60
C SER A 110 -16.14 13.74 20.74
N ASP A 111 -15.65 14.76 20.05
CA ASP A 111 -16.48 15.57 19.14
C ASP A 111 -16.92 14.75 17.93
N LEU A 112 -16.01 13.92 17.38
CA LEU A 112 -16.33 13.04 16.28
C LEU A 112 -17.28 11.90 16.71
N ALA A 113 -17.10 11.29 17.86
CA ALA A 113 -17.99 10.26 18.37
C ALA A 113 -19.42 10.76 18.53
N PHE A 114 -19.62 11.99 19.02
CA PHE A 114 -20.91 12.62 19.17
C PHE A 114 -21.62 12.86 17.82
N SER A 115 -20.87 13.07 16.73
CA SER A 115 -21.46 13.25 15.40
C SER A 115 -22.03 11.95 14.81
N PHE A 116 -21.55 10.78 15.25
CA PHE A 116 -22.00 9.46 14.75
C PHE A 116 -22.95 8.73 15.70
N ASP A 117 -22.74 8.91 17.00
CA ASP A 117 -23.60 8.38 18.05
C ASP A 117 -24.00 9.54 18.97
N ARG A 118 -25.18 10.09 18.75
CA ARG A 118 -25.73 11.20 19.54
C ARG A 118 -26.00 10.80 20.99
N THR A 119 -25.70 9.55 21.36
CA THR A 119 -25.86 9.09 22.74
C THR A 119 -24.64 9.46 23.59
N LYS A 120 -24.88 9.80 24.86
CA LYS A 120 -23.85 10.03 25.85
C LYS A 120 -22.96 8.78 26.02
N HIS A 121 -23.53 7.60 25.86
CA HIS A 121 -22.90 6.31 26.06
C HIS A 121 -21.67 6.07 25.13
N GLY A 122 -21.78 6.36 23.83
CA GLY A 122 -20.66 6.20 22.88
C GLY A 122 -19.48 7.12 23.22
N LYS A 123 -19.77 8.35 23.67
CA LYS A 123 -18.75 9.31 24.10
C LYS A 123 -18.03 8.84 25.38
N ASP A 124 -18.79 8.33 26.34
CA ASP A 124 -18.24 7.85 27.62
C ASP A 124 -17.40 6.58 27.41
N GLN A 125 -17.82 5.65 26.57
CA GLN A 125 -17.01 4.48 26.19
C GLN A 125 -15.70 4.91 25.52
N LEU A 126 -15.74 5.85 24.58
CA LEU A 126 -14.52 6.32 23.92
C LEU A 126 -13.56 6.98 24.91
N ARG A 127 -14.05 7.83 25.80
CA ARG A 127 -13.25 8.45 26.88
C ARG A 127 -12.62 7.41 27.79
N PHE A 128 -13.38 6.39 28.18
CA PHE A 128 -12.86 5.27 28.97
C PHE A 128 -11.68 4.61 28.28
N PHE A 129 -11.80 4.24 26.98
CA PHE A 129 -10.70 3.60 26.24
C PHE A 129 -9.48 4.50 26.05
N ILE A 130 -9.67 5.81 25.82
CA ILE A 130 -8.56 6.76 25.69
C ILE A 130 -7.79 6.85 27.03
N ASN A 131 -8.50 6.99 28.16
CA ASN A 131 -7.88 7.08 29.47
C ASN A 131 -7.18 5.78 29.85
N LEU A 132 -7.81 4.63 29.60
CA LEU A 132 -7.25 3.32 29.89
C LEU A 132 -6.02 3.04 29.00
N GLY A 133 -6.09 3.36 27.70
CA GLY A 133 -4.96 3.22 26.77
C GLY A 133 -3.76 4.06 27.20
N PHE A 134 -4.00 5.27 27.70
CA PHE A 134 -2.95 6.12 28.21
C PHE A 134 -2.32 5.56 29.50
N SER A 135 -3.13 5.08 30.45
CA SER A 135 -2.65 4.55 31.71
C SER A 135 -1.99 3.17 31.61
N GLU A 136 -2.53 2.27 30.80
CA GLU A 136 -2.04 0.89 30.72
C GLU A 136 -1.03 0.66 29.61
N LEU A 137 -1.28 1.21 28.40
CA LEU A 137 -0.45 0.92 27.24
C LEU A 137 0.71 1.93 27.13
N LYS A 138 0.43 3.23 27.18
CA LYS A 138 1.47 4.25 27.02
C LYS A 138 2.43 4.32 28.20
N LYS A 139 1.94 4.32 29.44
CA LYS A 139 2.80 4.37 30.64
C LYS A 139 3.73 3.15 30.74
N LYS A 140 3.30 1.98 30.22
CA LYS A 140 4.13 0.78 30.15
C LYS A 140 5.06 0.77 28.95
N SER A 141 5.12 1.85 28.16
CA SER A 141 5.91 1.96 26.93
C SER A 141 5.70 0.82 25.94
N LEU A 142 4.49 0.26 25.92
CA LEU A 142 4.14 -0.84 25.02
C LEU A 142 4.06 -0.31 23.59
N LYS A 143 4.98 -0.79 22.74
CA LYS A 143 4.95 -0.52 21.31
C LYS A 143 4.07 -1.59 20.63
N PRO A 144 3.03 -1.19 19.86
CA PRO A 144 2.24 -2.15 19.13
C PRO A 144 3.09 -2.84 18.06
N LEU A 145 2.84 -4.14 17.87
CA LEU A 145 3.48 -4.95 16.84
C LEU A 145 2.50 -5.20 15.68
N PHE A 146 3.04 -5.32 14.46
CA PHE A 146 2.27 -5.87 13.37
C PHE A 146 2.07 -7.38 13.61
N LEU A 147 0.82 -7.82 13.47
CA LEU A 147 0.46 -9.23 13.44
C LEU A 147 -0.44 -9.48 12.23
N PHE A 148 -0.29 -10.63 11.58
CA PHE A 148 -1.24 -11.04 10.57
C PHE A 148 -2.61 -11.35 11.16
N GLU A 149 -3.67 -11.14 10.37
CA GLU A 149 -5.02 -11.60 10.71
C GLU A 149 -5.00 -13.13 10.93
N ASN A 150 -5.79 -13.63 11.88
CA ASN A 150 -5.66 -14.98 12.41
C ASN A 150 -5.69 -16.07 11.34
N LYS A 151 -6.68 -16.08 10.44
CA LYS A 151 -6.78 -17.10 9.37
C LYS A 151 -5.58 -17.07 8.44
N LEU A 152 -5.16 -15.87 8.03
CA LEU A 152 -3.98 -15.70 7.20
C LEU A 152 -2.73 -16.13 7.94
N ARG A 153 -2.58 -15.75 9.21
CA ARG A 153 -1.44 -16.12 10.05
C ARG A 153 -1.30 -17.63 10.21
N GLU A 154 -2.39 -18.33 10.46
CA GLU A 154 -2.40 -19.80 10.55
C GLU A 154 -2.00 -20.46 9.23
N ALA A 155 -2.51 -19.97 8.10
CA ALA A 155 -2.12 -20.46 6.77
C ALA A 155 -0.62 -20.26 6.51
N LEU A 156 -0.09 -19.07 6.80
CA LEU A 156 1.33 -18.76 6.65
C LEU A 156 2.23 -19.61 7.58
N ILE A 157 1.78 -19.87 8.83
CA ILE A 157 2.51 -20.74 9.77
C ILE A 157 2.56 -22.18 9.25
N ARG A 158 1.45 -22.70 8.74
CA ARG A 158 1.42 -24.05 8.15
C ARG A 158 2.38 -24.20 6.97
N GLN A 159 2.49 -23.16 6.15
CA GLN A 159 3.33 -23.17 4.94
C GLN A 159 4.81 -22.88 5.21
N HIS A 160 5.11 -21.95 6.12
CA HIS A 160 6.45 -21.37 6.27
C HIS A 160 7.06 -21.53 7.66
N GLY A 161 6.31 -22.06 8.63
CA GLY A 161 6.71 -22.19 10.02
C GLY A 161 6.63 -20.88 10.82
N LEU A 162 6.43 -21.03 12.13
CA LEU A 162 6.21 -19.92 13.07
C LEU A 162 7.40 -18.92 13.11
N ALA A 163 8.64 -19.43 13.06
CA ALA A 163 9.83 -18.59 13.16
C ALA A 163 9.93 -17.60 11.98
N ARG A 164 9.63 -18.07 10.77
CA ARG A 164 9.62 -17.22 9.56
C ARG A 164 8.51 -16.19 9.61
N VAL A 165 7.29 -16.59 10.01
CA VAL A 165 6.16 -15.66 10.15
C VAL A 165 6.47 -14.56 11.17
N LYS A 166 7.01 -14.89 12.35
CA LYS A 166 7.43 -13.87 13.35
C LYS A 166 8.48 -12.89 12.81
N ARG A 167 9.44 -13.36 12.00
CA ARG A 167 10.41 -12.45 11.36
C ARG A 167 9.73 -11.47 10.40
N VAL A 168 8.78 -11.95 9.59
CA VAL A 168 8.01 -11.08 8.68
C VAL A 168 7.15 -10.10 9.47
N GLU A 169 6.48 -10.53 10.53
CA GLU A 169 5.69 -9.66 11.42
C GLU A 169 6.56 -8.55 12.04
N LYS A 170 7.78 -8.86 12.45
CA LYS A 170 8.74 -7.86 12.95
C LYS A 170 9.11 -6.83 11.86
N VAL A 171 9.40 -7.28 10.65
CA VAL A 171 9.71 -6.38 9.52
C VAL A 171 8.50 -5.51 9.16
N PHE A 172 7.29 -6.07 9.16
CA PHE A 172 6.08 -5.33 8.84
C PHE A 172 5.61 -4.38 9.97
N SER A 173 6.17 -4.50 11.16
CA SER A 173 5.96 -3.53 12.24
C SER A 173 6.58 -2.17 11.91
N GLU A 174 7.65 -2.17 11.13
CA GLU A 174 8.24 -0.94 10.61
C GLU A 174 7.50 -0.46 9.34
N PRO A 175 7.51 0.83 9.07
CA PRO A 175 6.97 1.36 7.82
C PRO A 175 7.68 0.74 6.60
N ALA A 176 6.91 0.47 5.56
CA ALA A 176 7.46 -0.10 4.34
C ALA A 176 8.39 0.89 3.64
N TYR A 177 9.52 0.41 3.18
CA TYR A 177 10.46 1.19 2.39
C TYR A 177 9.90 1.51 1.01
N MET A 178 10.39 2.61 0.44
CA MET A 178 10.17 2.98 -0.94
C MET A 178 11.49 2.88 -1.68
N ASP A 179 11.55 2.00 -2.66
CA ASP A 179 12.73 1.81 -3.49
C ASP A 179 12.51 2.49 -4.85
N LEU A 180 13.54 3.15 -5.34
CA LEU A 180 13.65 3.69 -6.70
C LEU A 180 14.53 2.74 -7.51
N ASN A 181 14.11 2.42 -8.72
CA ASN A 181 14.96 1.78 -9.71
C ASN A 181 15.53 2.87 -10.62
N ILE A 182 16.86 2.96 -10.69
CA ILE A 182 17.59 4.01 -11.40
C ILE A 182 17.95 3.48 -12.79
N LYS A 183 17.76 4.30 -13.81
CA LYS A 183 18.14 3.95 -15.19
C LYS A 183 19.62 3.59 -15.31
N GLU A 184 19.93 2.67 -16.20
CA GLU A 184 21.32 2.29 -16.52
C GLU A 184 22.13 3.48 -17.08
N SER A 185 21.47 4.38 -17.81
CA SER A 185 22.10 5.56 -18.41
C SER A 185 22.46 6.67 -17.41
N VAL A 186 22.02 6.58 -16.15
CA VAL A 186 22.28 7.61 -15.13
C VAL A 186 23.59 7.32 -14.43
N SER A 187 24.56 8.26 -14.49
CA SER A 187 25.78 8.20 -13.70
C SER A 187 25.43 8.26 -12.21
N ARG A 188 25.98 7.33 -11.44
CA ARG A 188 25.68 7.17 -10.01
C ARG A 188 26.59 7.98 -9.11
N GLU A 189 27.72 8.40 -9.63
CA GLU A 189 28.66 9.27 -8.91
C GLU A 189 27.97 10.59 -8.55
N ASN A 190 27.99 10.93 -7.28
CA ASN A 190 27.35 12.13 -6.71
C ASN A 190 25.81 12.22 -6.87
N TYR A 191 25.14 11.25 -7.54
CA TYR A 191 23.70 11.27 -7.69
C TYR A 191 22.99 10.88 -6.40
N PHE A 192 23.45 9.81 -5.76
CA PHE A 192 22.86 9.28 -4.54
C PHE A 192 23.04 10.19 -3.32
N GLU A 193 24.10 10.99 -3.27
CA GLU A 193 24.33 11.98 -2.21
C GLU A 193 23.18 13.01 -2.11
N GLN A 194 22.54 13.29 -3.24
CA GLN A 194 21.43 14.26 -3.33
C GLN A 194 20.06 13.62 -3.05
N LEU A 195 19.99 12.29 -2.99
CA LEU A 195 18.81 11.55 -2.60
C LEU A 195 18.93 11.18 -1.12
N LYS A 196 17.84 11.40 -0.37
CA LYS A 196 17.78 11.02 1.06
C LYS A 196 17.49 9.52 1.18
N GLY A 197 18.50 8.70 1.43
CA GLY A 197 18.33 7.25 1.56
C GLY A 197 19.66 6.50 1.50
N SER A 198 19.62 5.27 1.02
CA SER A 198 20.78 4.40 0.87
C SER A 198 20.69 3.56 -0.41
N SER A 199 21.83 3.27 -1.03
CA SER A 199 21.93 2.28 -2.09
C SER A 199 21.60 0.90 -1.52
N VAL A 200 20.82 0.11 -2.24
CA VAL A 200 20.49 -1.27 -1.89
C VAL A 200 21.30 -2.24 -2.75
N ASP A 201 21.38 -1.92 -4.02
CA ASP A 201 22.23 -2.60 -5.00
C ASP A 201 22.61 -1.61 -6.13
N GLU A 202 23.16 -2.13 -7.21
CA GLU A 202 23.62 -1.29 -8.34
C GLU A 202 22.53 -0.45 -8.99
N SER A 203 21.26 -0.88 -9.01
CA SER A 203 20.16 -0.18 -9.66
C SER A 203 19.10 0.34 -8.70
N HIS A 204 19.10 -0.10 -7.43
CA HIS A 204 18.06 0.27 -6.46
C HIS A 204 18.58 1.19 -5.37
N PHE A 205 17.86 2.29 -5.18
CA PHE A 205 18.06 3.23 -4.09
C PHE A 205 16.85 3.25 -3.17
N ARG A 206 17.07 3.01 -1.88
CA ARG A 206 16.03 3.00 -0.84
C ARG A 206 15.89 4.35 -0.21
N LEU A 207 14.71 4.97 -0.35
CA LEU A 207 14.43 6.28 0.23
C LEU A 207 14.20 6.19 1.73
N SER A 208 14.66 7.21 2.47
CA SER A 208 14.18 7.48 3.81
C SER A 208 12.70 7.90 3.74
N GLN A 209 11.96 7.60 4.80
CA GLN A 209 10.52 7.87 4.84
C GLN A 209 10.18 9.35 4.73
N ASN A 210 8.94 9.65 4.28
CA ASN A 210 8.37 10.99 4.18
C ASN A 210 9.02 11.94 3.14
N VAL A 211 9.54 11.41 2.05
CA VAL A 211 10.06 12.19 0.94
C VAL A 211 8.98 12.42 -0.11
N SER A 212 8.82 13.66 -0.59
CA SER A 212 7.97 13.98 -1.74
C SER A 212 8.70 13.59 -3.03
N LEU A 213 8.18 12.58 -3.75
CA LEU A 213 8.79 12.10 -5.00
C LEU A 213 8.94 13.22 -6.05
N LEU A 214 7.95 14.12 -6.15
CA LEU A 214 7.95 15.22 -7.11
C LEU A 214 9.11 16.21 -6.89
N GLN A 215 9.65 16.26 -5.67
CA GLN A 215 10.75 17.17 -5.30
C GLN A 215 12.12 16.49 -5.35
N LEU A 216 12.15 15.19 -5.59
CA LEU A 216 13.40 14.46 -5.68
C LEU A 216 14.10 14.77 -7.01
N LYS A 217 15.42 14.91 -6.96
CA LYS A 217 16.25 14.99 -8.15
C LYS A 217 15.94 13.80 -9.06
N GLY A 218 15.87 14.06 -10.36
CA GLY A 218 15.62 13.03 -11.36
C GLY A 218 14.17 12.66 -11.60
N TYR A 219 13.21 13.19 -10.81
CA TYR A 219 11.80 12.92 -11.10
C TYR A 219 11.38 13.46 -12.47
N HIS A 220 11.61 14.77 -12.70
CA HIS A 220 11.19 15.42 -13.94
C HIS A 220 12.08 15.08 -15.14
N SER A 221 13.36 14.76 -14.93
CA SER A 221 14.24 14.24 -15.99
C SER A 221 13.98 12.80 -16.36
N GLY A 222 13.22 12.07 -15.52
CA GLY A 222 12.87 10.66 -15.77
C GLY A 222 14.05 9.70 -15.51
N ASP A 223 14.89 10.00 -14.52
CA ASP A 223 16.09 9.22 -14.21
C ASP A 223 15.81 7.91 -13.48
N TRP A 224 14.60 7.76 -12.95
CA TRP A 224 14.20 6.62 -12.13
C TRP A 224 12.67 6.43 -12.08
N TRP A 225 12.26 5.26 -11.64
CA TRP A 225 10.86 4.95 -11.31
C TRP A 225 10.74 4.24 -9.96
N VAL A 226 9.54 4.23 -9.37
CA VAL A 226 9.27 3.54 -8.12
C VAL A 226 9.06 2.05 -8.40
N GLN A 227 9.96 1.21 -7.90
CA GLN A 227 9.84 -0.24 -7.98
C GLN A 227 10.57 -0.86 -6.78
N SER A 228 9.90 -1.76 -6.04
CA SER A 228 10.58 -2.47 -4.95
C SER A 228 11.61 -3.44 -5.51
N LEU A 229 12.71 -3.61 -4.80
CA LEU A 229 13.73 -4.60 -5.16
C LEU A 229 13.12 -5.98 -5.43
N SER A 230 12.23 -6.47 -4.56
CA SER A 230 11.57 -7.77 -4.76
C SER A 230 10.76 -7.87 -6.05
N ALA A 231 10.13 -6.77 -6.50
CA ALA A 231 9.38 -6.74 -7.76
C ALA A 231 10.28 -6.68 -9.00
N SER A 232 11.54 -6.26 -8.85
CA SER A 232 12.51 -6.22 -9.94
C SER A 232 13.25 -7.55 -10.15
N LEU A 233 13.30 -8.41 -9.13
CA LEU A 233 14.07 -9.66 -9.16
C LEU A 233 13.73 -10.58 -10.34
N PRO A 234 12.46 -10.78 -10.77
CA PRO A 234 12.16 -11.66 -11.90
C PRO A 234 12.90 -11.26 -13.18
N VAL A 235 12.99 -9.96 -13.48
CA VAL A 235 13.72 -9.46 -14.64
C VAL A 235 15.24 -9.47 -14.38
N LYS A 236 15.70 -9.08 -13.18
CA LYS A 236 17.13 -9.07 -12.83
C LYS A 236 17.77 -10.46 -12.85
N LEU A 237 17.06 -11.47 -12.42
CA LEU A 237 17.57 -12.84 -12.32
C LEU A 237 17.30 -13.68 -13.57
N ALA A 238 16.66 -13.11 -14.60
CA ALA A 238 16.49 -13.82 -15.86
C ALA A 238 17.84 -14.17 -16.48
N PRO A 239 18.07 -15.43 -16.90
CA PRO A 239 19.37 -15.90 -17.35
C PRO A 239 19.70 -15.49 -18.79
N MET A 240 19.11 -14.38 -19.28
CA MET A 240 19.22 -13.94 -20.66
C MET A 240 19.28 -12.42 -20.76
N SER A 241 19.83 -11.92 -21.86
CA SER A 241 19.76 -10.50 -22.22
C SER A 241 18.44 -10.18 -22.92
N PHE A 242 17.86 -9.03 -22.56
CA PHE A 242 16.64 -8.51 -23.20
C PHE A 242 16.91 -7.57 -24.36
N LYS A 243 18.16 -7.15 -24.58
CA LYS A 243 18.53 -6.20 -25.62
C LYS A 243 18.15 -6.70 -27.02
N GLY A 244 17.31 -5.95 -27.71
CA GLY A 244 16.81 -6.24 -29.06
C GLY A 244 15.80 -7.39 -29.12
N LYS A 245 15.43 -8.00 -27.97
CA LYS A 245 14.43 -9.06 -27.92
C LYS A 245 13.02 -8.49 -27.95
N THR A 246 12.13 -9.16 -28.66
CA THR A 246 10.68 -8.87 -28.64
C THR A 246 10.07 -9.50 -27.39
N VAL A 247 9.45 -8.67 -26.53
CA VAL A 247 8.90 -9.11 -25.23
C VAL A 247 7.43 -8.73 -25.13
N LEU A 248 6.58 -9.68 -24.75
CA LEU A 248 5.20 -9.42 -24.33
C LEU A 248 5.14 -9.38 -22.80
N ASP A 249 4.73 -8.24 -22.22
CA ASP A 249 4.50 -8.10 -20.79
C ASP A 249 3.00 -8.15 -20.49
N VAL A 250 2.56 -9.25 -19.85
CA VAL A 250 1.15 -9.55 -19.57
C VAL A 250 0.81 -9.13 -18.13
N CYS A 251 -0.30 -8.39 -17.96
CA CYS A 251 -0.68 -7.74 -16.71
C CYS A 251 0.32 -6.66 -16.28
N CYS A 252 0.82 -5.90 -17.24
CA CYS A 252 1.97 -5.01 -17.13
C CYS A 252 1.82 -3.87 -16.12
N ALA A 253 0.61 -3.35 -15.93
CA ALA A 253 0.42 -2.12 -15.14
C ALA A 253 0.63 -2.36 -13.62
N PRO A 254 1.29 -1.45 -12.92
CA PRO A 254 1.57 -0.05 -13.27
C PRO A 254 2.90 0.21 -14.01
N GLY A 255 3.57 -0.80 -14.56
CA GLY A 255 4.68 -0.63 -15.49
C GLY A 255 6.09 -0.89 -14.95
N GLY A 256 6.26 -1.18 -13.67
CA GLY A 256 7.60 -1.30 -13.08
C GLY A 256 8.53 -2.30 -13.79
N LYS A 257 8.01 -3.47 -14.19
CA LYS A 257 8.76 -4.49 -14.94
C LYS A 257 8.92 -4.08 -16.41
N SER A 258 7.88 -3.51 -17.04
CA SER A 258 7.97 -2.98 -18.40
C SER A 258 9.05 -1.90 -18.52
N PHE A 259 9.14 -0.96 -17.56
CA PHE A 259 10.18 0.07 -17.56
C PHE A 259 11.57 -0.55 -17.43
N GLN A 260 11.71 -1.58 -16.60
CA GLN A 260 12.97 -2.31 -16.41
C GLN A 260 13.41 -3.04 -17.69
N LEU A 261 12.47 -3.66 -18.41
CA LEU A 261 12.73 -4.31 -19.70
C LEU A 261 13.08 -3.28 -20.78
N ALA A 262 12.37 -2.15 -20.81
CA ALA A 262 12.66 -1.05 -21.76
C ALA A 262 14.04 -0.45 -21.51
N ASP A 263 14.43 -0.27 -20.25
CA ASP A 263 15.77 0.23 -19.87
C ASP A 263 16.89 -0.70 -20.34
N GLN A 264 16.64 -2.01 -20.36
CA GLN A 264 17.54 -3.03 -20.89
C GLN A 264 17.47 -3.22 -22.41
N GLY A 265 16.74 -2.38 -23.13
CA GLY A 265 16.68 -2.35 -24.58
C GLY A 265 15.77 -3.39 -25.22
N ALA A 266 14.77 -3.91 -24.50
CA ALA A 266 13.74 -4.79 -25.08
C ALA A 266 12.79 -4.03 -26.02
N ILE A 267 12.27 -4.71 -27.04
CA ILE A 267 11.18 -4.25 -27.91
C ILE A 267 9.87 -4.76 -27.31
N LEU A 268 9.14 -3.87 -26.63
CA LEU A 268 8.04 -4.24 -25.75
C LEU A 268 6.66 -4.05 -26.40
N THR A 269 5.81 -5.06 -26.20
CA THR A 269 4.36 -4.94 -26.22
C THR A 269 3.84 -5.26 -24.82
N SER A 270 3.09 -4.34 -24.21
CA SER A 270 2.61 -4.45 -22.82
C SER A 270 1.09 -4.41 -22.79
N ILE A 271 0.46 -5.40 -22.16
CA ILE A 271 -1.00 -5.51 -22.10
C ILE A 271 -1.52 -5.54 -20.66
N ASP A 272 -2.60 -4.81 -20.40
CA ASP A 272 -3.36 -4.86 -19.11
C ASP A 272 -4.82 -4.53 -19.41
N LYS A 273 -5.75 -5.16 -18.70
CA LYS A 273 -7.19 -4.92 -18.89
C LYS A 273 -7.71 -3.64 -18.23
N SER A 274 -6.92 -2.98 -17.43
CA SER A 274 -7.34 -1.81 -16.63
C SER A 274 -6.87 -0.51 -17.25
N GLU A 275 -7.74 0.16 -17.97
CA GLU A 275 -7.48 1.48 -18.57
C GLU A 275 -6.96 2.51 -17.57
N ASN A 276 -7.54 2.55 -16.35
CA ASN A 276 -7.09 3.44 -15.28
C ASN A 276 -5.65 3.17 -14.82
N ARG A 277 -5.21 1.91 -14.84
CA ARG A 277 -3.83 1.55 -14.48
C ARG A 277 -2.88 1.87 -15.62
N LEU A 278 -3.32 1.65 -16.86
CA LEU A 278 -2.56 1.99 -18.06
C LEU A 278 -2.37 3.49 -18.24
N SER A 279 -3.39 4.31 -17.91
CA SER A 279 -3.24 5.77 -17.89
C SER A 279 -2.10 6.23 -16.97
N LEU A 280 -2.02 5.68 -15.75
CA LEU A 280 -0.92 5.98 -14.83
C LEU A 280 0.45 5.49 -15.34
N MET A 281 0.46 4.37 -16.06
CA MET A 281 1.66 3.85 -16.71
C MET A 281 2.12 4.76 -17.84
N LYS A 282 1.19 5.27 -18.66
CA LYS A 282 1.46 6.19 -19.76
C LYS A 282 2.12 7.48 -19.27
N ASP A 283 1.60 8.10 -18.20
CA ASP A 283 2.21 9.28 -17.59
C ASP A 283 3.68 9.03 -17.19
N ASN A 284 3.99 7.81 -16.71
CA ASN A 284 5.36 7.43 -16.38
C ASN A 284 6.21 7.12 -17.61
N LEU A 285 5.66 6.52 -18.67
CA LEU A 285 6.37 6.29 -19.93
C LEU A 285 6.83 7.61 -20.55
N ASP A 286 5.94 8.61 -20.60
CA ASP A 286 6.24 9.95 -21.11
C ASP A 286 7.37 10.61 -20.29
N ARG A 287 7.28 10.53 -18.97
CA ARG A 287 8.28 11.05 -18.03
C ARG A 287 9.64 10.35 -18.18
N LEU A 288 9.62 9.03 -18.30
CA LEU A 288 10.81 8.19 -18.44
C LEU A 288 11.36 8.18 -19.87
N LYS A 289 10.64 8.72 -20.84
CA LYS A 289 11.00 8.73 -22.26
C LYS A 289 11.22 7.34 -22.83
N TYR A 290 10.40 6.36 -22.40
CA TYR A 290 10.35 5.06 -23.00
C TYR A 290 9.21 4.97 -24.01
N ASN A 291 9.49 4.30 -25.14
CA ASN A 291 8.49 4.01 -26.15
C ASN A 291 8.23 2.50 -26.21
N LEU A 292 6.96 2.10 -26.07
CA LEU A 292 6.52 0.72 -26.17
C LEU A 292 5.05 0.66 -26.60
N ASP A 293 4.64 -0.47 -27.18
CA ASP A 293 3.25 -0.71 -27.53
C ASP A 293 2.45 -1.00 -26.26
N LEU A 294 1.51 -0.11 -25.92
CA LEU A 294 0.65 -0.24 -24.75
C LEU A 294 -0.79 -0.51 -25.17
N ILE A 295 -1.32 -1.70 -24.85
CA ILE A 295 -2.62 -2.17 -25.30
C ILE A 295 -3.55 -2.44 -24.11
N CYS A 296 -4.74 -1.82 -24.11
CA CYS A 296 -5.79 -2.08 -23.15
C CYS A 296 -6.64 -3.26 -23.62
N THR A 297 -6.40 -4.46 -23.07
CA THR A 297 -7.15 -5.66 -23.42
C THR A 297 -7.09 -6.70 -22.29
N ASP A 298 -8.08 -7.58 -22.20
CA ASP A 298 -7.94 -8.80 -21.43
C ASP A 298 -6.98 -9.75 -22.15
N VAL A 299 -6.15 -10.47 -21.43
CA VAL A 299 -5.17 -11.41 -22.01
C VAL A 299 -5.86 -12.48 -22.86
N PHE A 300 -7.06 -12.92 -22.47
CA PHE A 300 -7.81 -13.96 -23.18
C PHE A 300 -8.41 -13.47 -24.51
N ASP A 301 -8.53 -12.15 -24.68
CA ASP A 301 -9.01 -11.52 -25.92
C ASP A 301 -7.84 -11.05 -26.82
N TYR A 302 -6.61 -11.10 -26.30
CA TYR A 302 -5.44 -10.64 -27.03
C TYR A 302 -5.01 -11.64 -28.10
N GLN A 303 -4.93 -11.18 -29.33
CA GLN A 303 -4.42 -11.97 -30.47
C GLN A 303 -3.06 -11.44 -30.92
N PRO A 304 -1.95 -12.15 -30.62
CA PRO A 304 -0.63 -11.71 -31.03
C PRO A 304 -0.49 -11.69 -32.54
N LYS A 305 -0.04 -10.55 -33.08
CA LYS A 305 0.24 -10.39 -34.53
C LYS A 305 1.64 -10.88 -34.93
N LYS A 306 2.46 -11.25 -33.95
CA LYS A 306 3.84 -11.71 -34.10
C LYS A 306 4.19 -12.68 -32.99
N VAL A 307 5.16 -13.53 -33.23
CA VAL A 307 5.77 -14.36 -32.20
C VAL A 307 6.69 -13.48 -31.34
N PHE A 308 6.72 -13.70 -30.02
CA PHE A 308 7.61 -13.01 -29.10
C PHE A 308 8.77 -13.93 -28.70
N ASP A 309 9.97 -13.34 -28.55
CA ASP A 309 11.13 -14.09 -28.03
C ASP A 309 10.93 -14.45 -26.56
N ILE A 310 10.24 -13.58 -25.81
CA ILE A 310 10.04 -13.72 -24.35
C ILE A 310 8.63 -13.25 -24.00
N ILE A 311 7.98 -13.96 -23.07
CA ILE A 311 6.74 -13.51 -22.44
C ILE A 311 6.96 -13.39 -20.95
N LEU A 312 6.71 -12.20 -20.40
CA LEU A 312 6.66 -11.94 -18.96
C LEU A 312 5.21 -11.99 -18.50
N LEU A 313 4.87 -12.93 -17.63
CA LEU A 313 3.55 -13.07 -17.04
C LEU A 313 3.59 -12.70 -15.55
N ASP A 314 2.96 -11.58 -15.17
CA ASP A 314 2.78 -11.15 -13.77
C ASP A 314 1.29 -11.16 -13.40
N PRO A 315 0.68 -12.35 -13.19
CA PRO A 315 -0.75 -12.51 -13.11
C PRO A 315 -1.32 -11.97 -11.80
N PRO A 316 -2.64 -11.70 -11.73
CA PRO A 316 -3.29 -11.29 -10.50
C PRO A 316 -3.10 -12.34 -9.40
N CYS A 317 -2.82 -11.89 -8.17
CA CYS A 317 -2.59 -12.74 -7.01
C CYS A 317 -3.26 -12.16 -5.75
N THR A 318 -3.14 -12.85 -4.62
CA THR A 318 -3.63 -12.37 -3.32
C THR A 318 -2.90 -11.12 -2.81
N ALA A 319 -1.78 -10.79 -3.41
CA ALA A 319 -0.89 -9.67 -3.03
C ALA A 319 -0.44 -9.68 -1.56
N THR A 320 -0.46 -10.83 -0.89
CA THR A 320 -0.09 -10.97 0.54
C THR A 320 1.34 -10.51 0.83
N GLY A 321 2.25 -10.65 -0.12
CA GLY A 321 3.61 -10.10 -0.03
C GLY A 321 3.68 -8.57 0.08
N THR A 322 2.60 -7.86 -0.26
CA THR A 322 2.53 -6.40 -0.19
C THR A 322 1.80 -5.87 1.05
N ILE A 323 1.38 -6.73 1.98
CA ILE A 323 0.67 -6.33 3.21
C ILE A 323 1.48 -5.31 4.03
N GLY A 324 2.80 -5.42 4.05
CA GLY A 324 3.65 -4.41 4.69
C GLY A 324 3.46 -2.99 4.14
N LYS A 325 3.12 -2.85 2.85
CA LYS A 325 2.78 -1.58 2.19
C LYS A 325 1.28 -1.27 2.24
N ASN A 326 0.44 -2.30 2.20
CA ASN A 326 -1.02 -2.23 2.09
C ASN A 326 -1.67 -3.08 3.20
N PRO A 327 -1.62 -2.67 4.47
CA PRO A 327 -2.06 -3.47 5.62
C PRO A 327 -3.58 -3.73 5.63
N ASP A 328 -4.37 -3.05 4.81
CA ASP A 328 -5.79 -3.34 4.59
C ASP A 328 -6.03 -4.69 3.93
N LEU A 329 -5.10 -5.18 3.10
CA LEU A 329 -5.28 -6.43 2.35
C LEU A 329 -5.57 -7.63 3.24
N GLN A 330 -4.97 -7.72 4.42
CA GLN A 330 -5.23 -8.84 5.34
C GLN A 330 -6.68 -8.88 5.87
N PHE A 331 -7.40 -7.76 5.84
CA PHE A 331 -8.80 -7.67 6.28
C PHE A 331 -9.80 -7.82 5.14
N LEU A 332 -9.33 -7.94 3.89
CA LEU A 332 -10.15 -8.09 2.69
C LEU A 332 -10.29 -9.56 2.27
N SER A 333 -10.16 -10.48 3.23
CA SER A 333 -10.29 -11.93 3.02
C SER A 333 -9.47 -12.45 1.82
N PRO A 334 -8.14 -12.27 1.81
CA PRO A 334 -7.32 -12.65 0.66
C PRO A 334 -7.38 -14.15 0.35
N LEU A 335 -7.64 -14.99 1.35
CA LEU A 335 -7.73 -16.44 1.18
C LEU A 335 -9.04 -16.88 0.52
N ASP A 336 -10.13 -16.13 0.66
CA ASP A 336 -11.44 -16.49 0.07
C ASP A 336 -11.41 -16.45 -1.46
N LYS A 337 -10.48 -15.69 -2.04
CA LYS A 337 -10.27 -15.58 -3.50
C LYS A 337 -9.16 -16.48 -4.04
N LEU A 338 -8.55 -17.30 -3.19
CA LEU A 338 -7.36 -18.06 -3.58
C LEU A 338 -7.66 -19.05 -4.71
N ALA A 339 -8.75 -19.79 -4.62
CA ALA A 339 -9.12 -20.77 -5.64
C ALA A 339 -9.43 -20.12 -6.99
N GLU A 340 -10.17 -19.01 -7.00
CA GLU A 340 -10.46 -18.23 -8.20
C GLU A 340 -9.18 -17.70 -8.86
N LEU A 341 -8.28 -17.15 -8.05
CA LEU A 341 -7.01 -16.62 -8.56
C LEU A 341 -6.09 -17.70 -9.13
N LEU A 342 -6.05 -18.88 -8.50
CA LEU A 342 -5.28 -20.01 -9.00
C LEU A 342 -5.82 -20.51 -10.37
N ASP A 343 -7.14 -20.60 -10.52
CA ASP A 343 -7.77 -20.96 -11.80
C ASP A 343 -7.43 -19.93 -12.91
N ILE A 344 -7.53 -18.64 -12.60
CA ILE A 344 -7.15 -17.56 -13.54
C ILE A 344 -5.67 -17.67 -13.92
N GLN A 345 -4.77 -17.86 -12.94
CA GLN A 345 -3.34 -18.00 -13.20
C GLN A 345 -3.03 -19.20 -14.10
N GLN A 346 -3.68 -20.34 -13.87
CA GLN A 346 -3.51 -21.52 -14.71
C GLN A 346 -4.00 -21.28 -16.14
N LYS A 347 -5.14 -20.63 -16.31
CA LYS A 347 -5.67 -20.26 -17.64
C LYS A 347 -4.73 -19.29 -18.37
N MET A 348 -4.19 -18.29 -17.67
CA MET A 348 -3.22 -17.36 -18.25
C MET A 348 -1.94 -18.08 -18.66
N LEU A 349 -1.42 -19.00 -17.84
CA LEU A 349 -0.23 -19.77 -18.17
C LEU A 349 -0.45 -20.63 -19.41
N ASN A 350 -1.60 -21.29 -19.53
CA ASN A 350 -1.95 -22.07 -20.72
C ASN A 350 -2.04 -21.19 -21.98
N PHE A 351 -2.64 -20.00 -21.85
CA PHE A 351 -2.71 -19.02 -22.95
C PHE A 351 -1.31 -18.60 -23.42
N VAL A 352 -0.41 -18.28 -22.50
CA VAL A 352 0.97 -17.88 -22.81
C VAL A 352 1.72 -19.01 -23.54
N ASN A 353 1.58 -20.26 -23.08
CA ASN A 353 2.20 -21.41 -23.73
C ASN A 353 1.71 -21.58 -25.18
N LEU A 354 0.43 -21.34 -25.44
CA LEU A 354 -0.10 -21.40 -26.82
C LEU A 354 0.39 -20.23 -27.70
N ALA A 355 0.57 -19.06 -27.11
CA ALA A 355 1.03 -17.86 -27.83
C ALA A 355 2.54 -17.88 -28.16
N THR A 356 3.30 -18.81 -27.59
CA THR A 356 4.74 -19.04 -27.90
C THR A 356 4.99 -20.15 -28.89
N MET A 357 3.95 -20.90 -29.29
CA MET A 357 4.11 -21.94 -30.28
C MET A 357 4.16 -21.32 -31.69
N PRO A 358 5.12 -21.73 -32.55
CA PRO A 358 5.23 -21.24 -33.90
C PRO A 358 4.06 -21.69 -34.78
#